data_a029aa61f4dee0ac6913c07f40fdebc1
#
_entry.id   a029aa61f4dee0ac6913c07f40fdebc1
#
_cell.length_a   1.000
_cell.length_b   1.000
_cell.length_c   1.000
_cell.angle_alpha   90.00
_cell.angle_beta   90.00
_cell.angle_gamma   90.00
#
_symmetry.space_group_name_H-M   'P 1'
#
loop_
_entity.id
_entity.type
_entity.pdbx_description
1 polymer ?
#
loop_
_entity_poly.entity_id
_entity_poly.type
_entity_poly.pdbx_seq_one_letter_code
_entity_poly.pdbx_strand_id
1 'polypeptide(L)'
;MPERTGLKILDMISRGAKVIDLEHDRFPGMPAFDPVKPAMEYFLYRQHENSYSTSQEKRRSSSSGLIVMTDQSGTHLDALCHQAYDMKMFDGTPINSDVETPWGFKKHDSAEIPPIIRKGVLVDCTELLGDPLPENHEVTLKEFQSVIKQEGVSFGKEDVILLRTGYGKYWNDFSKYRNAAGVSGEVSKFLSDKCYAVGADNLAWDVPGKVDSDSGVIQPGHLHLIAKSGIYIMENLFLEELAKTRTYEFLFIALPLKMRGTTGTPIRPVAIL
;
A
#
# COMPACT_ATOMS: atom_id res chain seq x y z
N MET A 1 18.30 32.59 -0.45
CA MET A 1 18.14 31.63 0.65
C MET A 1 17.21 30.55 0.15
N PRO A 2 17.48 29.24 0.34
CA PRO A 2 16.51 28.23 -0.04
C PRO A 2 15.22 28.48 0.75
N GLU A 3 14.10 28.61 0.03
CA GLU A 3 12.79 28.72 0.66
C GLU A 3 12.58 27.52 1.59
N ARG A 4 12.22 27.79 2.85
CA ARG A 4 12.02 26.74 3.85
C ARG A 4 10.73 25.99 3.51
N THR A 5 10.83 24.93 2.69
CA THR A 5 9.71 24.11 2.23
C THR A 5 8.85 23.60 3.39
N GLY A 6 9.47 23.26 4.53
CA GLY A 6 8.75 22.86 5.73
C GLY A 6 7.81 23.93 6.31
N LEU A 7 8.09 25.21 6.09
CA LEU A 7 7.20 26.30 6.53
C LEU A 7 5.93 26.38 5.66
N LYS A 8 6.01 26.04 4.37
CA LYS A 8 4.84 26.02 3.48
C LYS A 8 3.86 24.90 3.89
N ILE A 9 4.37 23.72 4.26
CA ILE A 9 3.54 22.62 4.76
C ILE A 9 2.85 22.98 6.06
N LEU A 10 3.59 23.58 7.01
CA LEU A 10 3.01 24.06 8.28
C LEU A 10 1.95 25.14 8.05
N ASP A 11 2.16 26.04 7.09
CA ASP A 11 1.20 27.08 6.73
C ASP A 11 -0.07 26.46 6.11
N MET A 12 0.06 25.47 5.25
CA MET A 12 -1.09 24.72 4.72
C MET A 12 -1.91 24.08 5.83
N ILE A 13 -1.25 23.35 6.74
CA ILE A 13 -1.91 22.70 7.87
C ILE A 13 -2.59 23.71 8.78
N SER A 14 -1.94 24.83 9.10
CA SER A 14 -2.49 25.88 9.96
C SER A 14 -3.69 26.60 9.34
N ARG A 15 -3.81 26.62 8.04
CA ARG A 15 -4.94 27.18 7.29
C ARG A 15 -6.10 26.21 7.11
N GLY A 16 -6.00 25.00 7.68
CA GLY A 16 -7.07 24.01 7.65
C GLY A 16 -7.02 23.10 6.40
N ALA A 17 -5.82 22.70 5.99
CA ALA A 17 -5.65 21.69 4.95
C ALA A 17 -6.49 20.45 5.25
N LYS A 18 -7.14 19.91 4.22
CA LYS A 18 -7.95 18.69 4.35
C LYS A 18 -7.02 17.48 4.36
N VAL A 19 -7.09 16.69 5.43
CA VAL A 19 -6.39 15.41 5.53
C VAL A 19 -7.37 14.29 5.19
N ILE A 20 -7.01 13.45 4.22
CA ILE A 20 -7.79 12.28 3.81
C ILE A 20 -7.03 11.03 4.21
N ASP A 21 -7.69 10.16 4.97
CA ASP A 21 -7.19 8.85 5.35
C ASP A 21 -7.31 7.88 4.16
N LEU A 22 -6.24 7.18 3.86
CA LEU A 22 -6.17 6.24 2.74
C LEU A 22 -6.03 4.79 3.23
N GLU A 23 -6.27 4.52 4.53
CA GLU A 23 -6.24 3.19 5.11
C GLU A 23 -7.66 2.63 5.25
N HIS A 24 -7.81 1.34 5.04
CA HIS A 24 -8.99 0.57 5.45
C HIS A 24 -8.93 0.18 6.92
N ASP A 25 -10.10 0.06 7.55
CA ASP A 25 -10.20 -0.51 8.89
C ASP A 25 -9.65 -1.94 8.92
N ARG A 26 -8.92 -2.28 9.99
CA ARG A 26 -8.40 -3.62 10.24
C ARG A 26 -9.25 -4.32 11.28
N PHE A 27 -9.69 -5.52 10.97
CA PHE A 27 -10.52 -6.35 11.85
C PHE A 27 -10.32 -7.84 11.57
N PRO A 28 -10.55 -8.74 12.56
CA PRO A 28 -10.56 -10.17 12.32
C PRO A 28 -11.53 -10.57 11.22
N GLY A 29 -11.04 -11.31 10.21
CA GLY A 29 -11.83 -11.69 9.04
C GLY A 29 -11.84 -10.67 7.89
N MET A 30 -11.07 -9.57 7.99
CA MET A 30 -10.90 -8.64 6.86
C MET A 30 -10.35 -9.36 5.62
N PRO A 31 -10.52 -8.80 4.41
CA PRO A 31 -9.95 -9.34 3.18
C PRO A 31 -8.46 -9.63 3.30
N ALA A 32 -8.04 -10.79 2.81
CA ALA A 32 -6.63 -11.14 2.66
C ALA A 32 -6.46 -12.14 1.52
N PHE A 33 -5.34 -12.07 0.87
CA PHE A 33 -4.91 -13.09 -0.08
C PHE A 33 -4.62 -14.40 0.66
N ASP A 34 -5.00 -15.55 0.11
CA ASP A 34 -4.89 -16.82 0.82
C ASP A 34 -3.49 -17.15 1.40
N PRO A 35 -2.37 -16.86 0.70
CA PRO A 35 -1.04 -17.07 1.24
C PRO A 35 -0.67 -16.20 2.45
N VAL A 36 -1.37 -15.07 2.67
CA VAL A 36 -1.08 -14.11 3.74
C VAL A 36 -2.12 -14.17 4.87
N LYS A 37 -2.65 -15.34 5.17
CA LYS A 37 -3.53 -15.57 6.31
C LYS A 37 -2.75 -16.05 7.54
N PRO A 38 -3.17 -15.70 8.78
CA PRO A 38 -4.36 -14.90 9.09
C PRO A 38 -4.13 -13.41 8.76
N ALA A 39 -5.16 -12.77 8.18
CA ALA A 39 -5.09 -11.34 7.91
C ALA A 39 -4.86 -10.53 9.17
N MET A 40 -5.68 -10.79 10.18
CA MET A 40 -5.56 -10.21 11.51
C MET A 40 -6.35 -11.06 12.50
N GLU A 41 -5.74 -11.29 13.67
CA GLU A 41 -6.41 -11.82 14.86
C GLU A 41 -6.18 -10.83 16.01
N TYR A 42 -7.21 -10.64 16.85
CA TYR A 42 -7.13 -9.76 17.98
C TYR A 42 -7.89 -10.34 19.19
N PHE A 43 -7.27 -10.30 20.34
CA PHE A 43 -7.93 -10.68 21.60
C PHE A 43 -7.40 -9.89 22.79
N LEU A 44 -8.28 -9.62 23.74
CA LEU A 44 -7.93 -9.01 25.00
C LEU A 44 -7.43 -10.10 25.96
N TYR A 45 -6.13 -10.13 26.25
CA TYR A 45 -5.58 -11.00 27.29
C TYR A 45 -5.73 -10.39 28.70
N ARG A 46 -6.05 -9.10 28.80
CA ARG A 46 -6.34 -8.37 30.01
C ARG A 46 -7.59 -7.51 29.81
N GLN A 47 -8.55 -7.64 30.70
CA GLN A 47 -9.82 -6.93 30.65
C GLN A 47 -10.03 -6.10 31.92
N HIS A 48 -10.89 -5.09 31.88
CA HIS A 48 -11.21 -4.26 33.04
C HIS A 48 -11.73 -5.08 34.22
N GLU A 49 -12.59 -6.07 33.96
CA GLU A 49 -13.18 -6.94 34.97
C GLU A 49 -12.12 -7.72 35.78
N ASN A 50 -11.12 -8.31 35.10
CA ASN A 50 -10.07 -9.09 35.74
C ASN A 50 -8.89 -8.26 36.26
N SER A 51 -8.87 -6.96 35.99
CA SER A 51 -7.81 -6.03 36.40
C SER A 51 -8.28 -5.01 37.46
N TYR A 52 -9.58 -5.00 37.78
CA TYR A 52 -10.15 -4.11 38.77
C TYR A 52 -10.01 -4.67 40.18
N SER A 53 -9.61 -3.83 41.13
CA SER A 53 -9.56 -4.19 42.55
C SER A 53 -10.15 -3.08 43.41
N THR A 54 -11.12 -3.43 44.23
CA THR A 54 -11.73 -2.55 45.24
C THR A 54 -10.83 -2.27 46.43
N SER A 55 -9.86 -3.14 46.69
CA SER A 55 -8.90 -3.04 47.82
C SER A 55 -7.77 -2.04 47.54
N GLN A 56 -7.61 -1.59 46.31
CA GLN A 56 -6.59 -0.60 45.96
C GLN A 56 -7.15 0.83 46.09
N GLU A 57 -6.34 1.73 46.63
CA GLU A 57 -6.69 3.14 46.82
C GLU A 57 -7.11 3.85 45.54
N LYS A 58 -6.73 3.34 44.37
CA LYS A 58 -6.91 4.04 43.08
C LYS A 58 -8.11 3.56 42.27
N ARG A 59 -8.84 2.55 42.65
CA ARG A 59 -10.01 2.01 41.90
C ARG A 59 -9.82 2.00 40.38
N ARG A 60 -8.60 1.71 39.92
CA ARG A 60 -8.18 1.76 38.53
C ARG A 60 -8.21 0.37 37.92
N SER A 61 -8.76 0.27 36.71
CA SER A 61 -8.66 -0.94 35.88
C SER A 61 -7.98 -0.62 34.54
N SER A 62 -7.57 -1.62 33.82
CA SER A 62 -6.96 -1.47 32.49
C SER A 62 -7.27 -2.67 31.59
N SER A 63 -7.19 -2.44 30.29
CA SER A 63 -7.36 -3.45 29.26
C SER A 63 -6.14 -3.46 28.36
N SER A 64 -5.76 -4.64 27.84
CA SER A 64 -4.66 -4.80 26.88
C SER A 64 -4.94 -5.97 25.95
N GLY A 65 -4.60 -5.78 24.66
CA GLY A 65 -4.81 -6.78 23.63
C GLY A 65 -3.50 -7.28 23.02
N LEU A 66 -3.62 -8.38 22.31
CA LEU A 66 -2.60 -8.93 21.43
C LEU A 66 -3.11 -8.91 20.00
N ILE A 67 -2.27 -8.47 19.07
CA ILE A 67 -2.51 -8.50 17.64
C ILE A 67 -1.57 -9.54 17.03
N VAL A 68 -2.12 -10.44 16.22
CA VAL A 68 -1.37 -11.35 15.36
C VAL A 68 -1.84 -11.10 13.94
N MET A 69 -0.92 -10.73 13.06
CA MET A 69 -1.24 -10.49 11.65
C MET A 69 -0.02 -10.74 10.77
N THR A 70 -0.24 -11.01 9.51
CA THR A 70 0.82 -11.01 8.51
C THR A 70 1.23 -9.58 8.17
N ASP A 71 2.48 -9.39 7.82
CA ASP A 71 3.05 -8.08 7.47
C ASP A 71 2.52 -7.50 6.16
N GLN A 72 1.86 -8.33 5.34
CA GLN A 72 1.23 -7.99 4.05
C GLN A 72 -0.30 -8.09 4.09
N SER A 73 -0.92 -7.72 5.19
CA SER A 73 -2.38 -7.73 5.32
C SER A 73 -2.95 -6.33 5.56
N GLY A 74 -4.19 -6.11 5.08
CA GLY A 74 -4.81 -4.78 5.10
C GLY A 74 -4.03 -3.78 4.24
N THR A 75 -4.21 -2.49 4.49
CA THR A 75 -3.41 -1.46 3.80
C THR A 75 -1.95 -1.57 4.23
N HIS A 76 -1.08 -1.94 3.31
CA HIS A 76 0.32 -2.22 3.60
C HIS A 76 1.25 -1.73 2.49
N LEU A 77 2.54 -1.79 2.77
CA LEU A 77 3.61 -1.48 1.83
C LEU A 77 4.58 -2.65 1.80
N ASP A 78 4.88 -3.14 0.61
CA ASP A 78 5.86 -4.18 0.38
C ASP A 78 7.28 -3.68 0.54
N ALA A 79 8.08 -4.38 1.32
CA ALA A 79 9.51 -4.16 1.39
C ALA A 79 10.21 -4.72 0.15
N LEU A 80 11.37 -4.17 -0.21
CA LEU A 80 12.07 -4.59 -1.44
C LEU A 80 12.64 -6.02 -1.36
N CYS A 81 12.72 -6.60 -0.17
CA CYS A 81 13.06 -8.01 0.00
C CYS A 81 11.88 -8.96 -0.29
N HIS A 82 10.65 -8.43 -0.48
CA HIS A 82 9.46 -9.26 -0.72
C HIS A 82 9.56 -10.04 -2.03
N GLN A 83 10.18 -9.48 -3.05
CA GLN A 83 10.30 -10.12 -4.36
C GLN A 83 11.75 -10.20 -4.83
N ALA A 84 12.07 -11.29 -5.51
CA ALA A 84 13.37 -11.51 -6.14
C ALA A 84 13.19 -12.10 -7.55
N TYR A 85 14.14 -11.85 -8.42
CA TYR A 85 14.20 -12.45 -9.75
C TYR A 85 15.52 -13.21 -9.91
N ASP A 86 15.45 -14.46 -10.33
CA ASP A 86 16.61 -15.35 -10.47
C ASP A 86 17.46 -15.38 -9.18
N MET A 87 16.79 -15.52 -8.03
CA MET A 87 17.41 -15.52 -6.70
C MET A 87 18.26 -14.27 -6.40
N LYS A 88 17.90 -13.12 -6.95
CA LYS A 88 18.53 -11.83 -6.71
C LYS A 88 17.48 -10.75 -6.48
N MET A 89 17.73 -9.85 -5.53
CA MET A 89 16.97 -8.62 -5.32
C MET A 89 17.33 -7.61 -6.42
N PHE A 90 16.57 -6.51 -6.48
CA PHE A 90 16.70 -5.46 -7.50
C PHE A 90 18.12 -4.87 -7.65
N ASP A 91 18.91 -4.86 -6.57
CA ASP A 91 20.28 -4.34 -6.53
C ASP A 91 21.36 -5.42 -6.81
N GLY A 92 20.93 -6.63 -7.17
CA GLY A 92 21.81 -7.78 -7.40
C GLY A 92 22.20 -8.55 -6.13
N THR A 93 21.70 -8.18 -4.95
CA THR A 93 21.92 -8.94 -3.70
C THR A 93 21.39 -10.37 -3.87
N PRO A 94 22.22 -11.41 -3.72
CA PRO A 94 21.77 -12.79 -3.85
C PRO A 94 20.91 -13.22 -2.66
N ILE A 95 19.86 -13.98 -2.93
CA ILE A 95 19.05 -14.63 -1.89
C ILE A 95 19.79 -15.93 -1.47
N ASN A 96 20.24 -15.95 -0.23
CA ASN A 96 20.90 -17.09 0.40
C ASN A 96 20.66 -17.08 1.92
N SER A 97 21.15 -18.09 2.63
CA SER A 97 20.97 -18.21 4.08
C SER A 97 21.57 -17.07 4.91
N ASP A 98 22.46 -16.25 4.35
CA ASP A 98 23.01 -15.08 5.03
C ASP A 98 22.08 -13.85 4.89
N VAL A 99 21.22 -13.83 3.89
CA VAL A 99 20.30 -12.72 3.59
C VAL A 99 18.87 -13.05 4.05
N GLU A 100 18.36 -14.22 3.69
CA GLU A 100 17.04 -14.73 4.09
C GLU A 100 17.21 -15.82 5.14
N THR A 101 16.62 -15.64 6.31
CA THR A 101 16.69 -16.55 7.44
C THR A 101 15.30 -16.91 7.92
N PRO A 102 15.14 -18.01 8.72
CA PRO A 102 13.86 -18.30 9.37
C PRO A 102 13.33 -17.17 10.29
N TRP A 103 14.18 -16.20 10.63
CA TRP A 103 13.86 -15.06 11.49
C TRP A 103 13.67 -13.75 10.71
N GLY A 104 13.66 -13.81 9.37
CA GLY A 104 13.47 -12.69 8.48
C GLY A 104 14.70 -12.30 7.67
N PHE A 105 14.53 -11.25 6.88
CA PHE A 105 15.56 -10.71 6.00
C PHE A 105 16.55 -9.80 6.75
N LYS A 106 17.79 -9.76 6.26
CA LYS A 106 18.86 -8.89 6.80
C LYS A 106 19.16 -7.69 5.89
N LYS A 107 18.47 -7.59 4.75
CA LYS A 107 18.59 -6.47 3.79
C LYS A 107 17.23 -6.20 3.17
N HIS A 108 17.00 -4.93 2.88
CA HIS A 108 15.80 -4.44 2.20
C HIS A 108 14.49 -4.80 2.90
N ASP A 109 14.54 -5.04 4.21
CA ASP A 109 13.39 -5.27 5.07
C ASP A 109 12.63 -3.95 5.38
N SER A 110 11.48 -4.06 6.04
CA SER A 110 10.68 -2.87 6.35
C SER A 110 11.39 -1.85 7.24
N ALA A 111 12.40 -2.25 8.01
CA ALA A 111 13.14 -1.32 8.86
C ALA A 111 14.05 -0.36 8.04
N GLU A 112 14.38 -0.72 6.80
CA GLU A 112 15.16 0.10 5.89
C GLU A 112 14.30 1.10 5.09
N ILE A 113 12.97 0.96 5.07
CA ILE A 113 12.08 1.87 4.35
C ILE A 113 12.05 3.23 5.08
N PRO A 114 12.41 4.32 4.41
CA PRO A 114 12.34 5.64 5.04
C PRO A 114 10.91 6.14 5.16
N PRO A 115 10.62 7.15 6.02
CA PRO A 115 9.38 7.91 5.94
C PRO A 115 9.13 8.43 4.53
N ILE A 116 7.94 8.20 3.99
CA ILE A 116 7.55 8.63 2.65
C ILE A 116 6.77 9.94 2.80
N ILE A 117 7.35 11.04 2.35
CA ILE A 117 6.72 12.38 2.30
C ILE A 117 7.03 12.93 0.91
N ARG A 118 6.06 12.82 0.00
CA ARG A 118 6.29 13.07 -1.43
C ARG A 118 5.05 13.65 -2.10
N LYS A 119 5.19 14.12 -3.32
CA LYS A 119 4.01 14.38 -4.16
C LYS A 119 3.32 13.05 -4.45
N GLY A 120 2.01 13.00 -4.19
CA GLY A 120 1.12 11.93 -4.61
C GLY A 120 0.38 12.33 -5.88
N VAL A 121 0.18 11.38 -6.78
CA VAL A 121 -0.63 11.54 -7.99
C VAL A 121 -1.69 10.46 -8.00
N LEU A 122 -2.97 10.84 -8.00
CA LEU A 122 -4.08 9.92 -8.20
C LEU A 122 -4.30 9.73 -9.71
N VAL A 123 -4.40 8.49 -10.14
CA VAL A 123 -4.83 8.08 -11.47
C VAL A 123 -6.16 7.35 -11.30
N ASP A 124 -7.27 8.07 -11.47
CA ASP A 124 -8.62 7.51 -11.28
C ASP A 124 -9.14 6.87 -12.56
N CYS A 125 -8.87 5.57 -12.72
CA CYS A 125 -9.31 4.83 -13.91
C CYS A 125 -10.83 4.73 -14.03
N THR A 126 -11.57 4.96 -12.94
CA THR A 126 -13.03 4.79 -12.94
C THR A 126 -13.76 5.85 -13.77
N GLU A 127 -13.21 7.04 -13.90
CA GLU A 127 -13.80 8.09 -14.71
C GLU A 127 -13.87 7.75 -16.21
N LEU A 128 -12.94 6.90 -16.68
CA LEU A 128 -12.90 6.48 -18.08
C LEU A 128 -13.48 5.09 -18.31
N LEU A 129 -13.32 4.18 -17.35
CA LEU A 129 -13.59 2.74 -17.55
C LEU A 129 -14.85 2.24 -16.80
N GLY A 130 -15.47 3.10 -15.99
CA GLY A 130 -16.64 2.74 -15.14
C GLY A 130 -16.27 2.51 -13.67
N ASP A 131 -17.21 2.72 -12.75
CA ASP A 131 -17.02 2.65 -11.29
C ASP A 131 -17.90 1.57 -10.63
N PRO A 132 -17.33 0.43 -10.21
CA PRO A 132 -15.93 0.02 -10.35
C PRO A 132 -15.56 -0.37 -11.78
N LEU A 133 -14.28 -0.58 -12.05
CA LEU A 133 -13.83 -1.22 -13.29
C LEU A 133 -14.46 -2.62 -13.41
N PRO A 134 -14.54 -3.19 -14.63
CA PRO A 134 -14.98 -4.57 -14.80
C PRO A 134 -14.14 -5.55 -13.96
N GLU A 135 -14.77 -6.62 -13.45
CA GLU A 135 -14.08 -7.66 -12.67
C GLU A 135 -12.88 -8.22 -13.43
N ASN A 136 -11.75 -8.39 -12.73
CA ASN A 136 -10.50 -8.92 -13.28
C ASN A 136 -9.95 -8.17 -14.51
N HIS A 137 -10.40 -6.92 -14.73
CA HIS A 137 -9.86 -6.08 -15.80
C HIS A 137 -8.40 -5.72 -15.50
N GLU A 138 -7.53 -5.82 -16.50
CA GLU A 138 -6.18 -5.26 -16.43
C GLU A 138 -6.16 -3.90 -17.11
N VAL A 139 -5.85 -2.87 -16.33
CA VAL A 139 -5.63 -1.53 -16.86
C VAL A 139 -4.44 -1.57 -17.82
N THR A 140 -4.71 -1.38 -19.11
CA THR A 140 -3.69 -1.37 -20.16
C THR A 140 -2.89 -0.06 -20.15
N LEU A 141 -1.70 -0.08 -20.76
CA LEU A 141 -0.88 1.13 -20.87
C LEU A 141 -1.61 2.25 -21.64
N LYS A 142 -2.40 1.91 -22.65
CA LYS A 142 -3.20 2.87 -23.40
C LYS A 142 -4.27 3.53 -22.53
N GLU A 143 -4.98 2.77 -21.72
CA GLU A 143 -5.99 3.27 -20.79
C GLU A 143 -5.34 4.15 -19.72
N PHE A 144 -4.27 3.69 -19.09
CA PHE A 144 -3.50 4.45 -18.10
C PHE A 144 -3.03 5.81 -18.64
N GLN A 145 -2.45 5.83 -19.85
CA GLN A 145 -2.02 7.07 -20.49
C GLN A 145 -3.19 8.00 -20.88
N SER A 146 -4.35 7.41 -21.21
CA SER A 146 -5.56 8.19 -21.52
C SER A 146 -6.10 8.87 -20.27
N VAL A 147 -6.11 8.18 -19.11
CA VAL A 147 -6.52 8.75 -17.82
C VAL A 147 -5.59 9.90 -17.43
N ILE A 148 -4.28 9.70 -17.44
CA ILE A 148 -3.28 10.74 -17.13
C ILE A 148 -3.49 11.98 -17.99
N LYS A 149 -3.73 11.79 -19.28
CA LYS A 149 -3.99 12.90 -20.22
C LYS A 149 -5.29 13.62 -19.90
N GLN A 150 -6.36 12.90 -19.56
CA GLN A 150 -7.66 13.46 -19.22
C GLN A 150 -7.59 14.25 -17.92
N GLU A 151 -6.91 13.74 -16.91
CA GLU A 151 -6.74 14.39 -15.61
C GLU A 151 -5.71 15.55 -15.65
N GLY A 152 -4.90 15.61 -16.70
CA GLY A 152 -3.88 16.64 -16.88
C GLY A 152 -2.73 16.55 -15.88
N VAL A 153 -2.47 15.37 -15.34
CA VAL A 153 -1.43 15.13 -14.31
C VAL A 153 -0.10 14.74 -14.93
N SER A 154 0.96 14.99 -14.18
CA SER A 154 2.32 14.55 -14.51
C SER A 154 3.06 14.09 -13.28
N PHE A 155 3.99 13.17 -13.45
CA PHE A 155 4.78 12.62 -12.36
C PHE A 155 6.23 12.37 -12.77
N GLY A 156 7.09 12.21 -11.79
CA GLY A 156 8.51 11.92 -11.94
C GLY A 156 9.01 10.90 -10.92
N LYS A 157 10.31 10.63 -10.96
CA LYS A 157 10.97 9.57 -10.16
C LYS A 157 10.79 9.68 -8.65
N GLU A 158 10.47 10.87 -8.16
CA GLU A 158 10.30 11.11 -6.73
C GLU A 158 8.84 11.03 -6.27
N ASP A 159 7.90 10.82 -7.20
CA ASP A 159 6.48 10.88 -6.92
C ASP A 159 5.90 9.49 -6.59
N VAL A 160 4.77 9.50 -5.87
CA VAL A 160 3.98 8.31 -5.55
C VAL A 160 2.74 8.31 -6.43
N ILE A 161 2.48 7.20 -7.13
CA ILE A 161 1.34 7.06 -8.03
C ILE A 161 0.32 6.14 -7.39
N LEU A 162 -0.89 6.65 -7.18
CA LEU A 162 -2.02 5.89 -6.66
C LEU A 162 -3.02 5.64 -7.77
N LEU A 163 -3.31 4.37 -8.07
CA LEU A 163 -4.26 3.97 -9.10
C LEU A 163 -5.57 3.50 -8.45
N ARG A 164 -6.68 4.14 -8.82
CA ARG A 164 -8.00 3.76 -8.35
C ARG A 164 -8.73 2.90 -9.37
N THR A 165 -9.18 1.73 -8.90
CA THR A 165 -10.02 0.80 -9.65
C THR A 165 -11.50 0.86 -9.24
N GLY A 166 -11.79 1.51 -8.09
CA GLY A 166 -13.11 1.59 -7.48
C GLY A 166 -13.49 0.36 -6.65
N TYR A 167 -12.55 -0.53 -6.37
CA TYR A 167 -12.81 -1.72 -5.55
C TYR A 167 -12.64 -1.47 -4.06
N GLY A 168 -11.97 -0.41 -3.63
CA GLY A 168 -11.83 -0.05 -2.21
C GLY A 168 -13.15 -0.01 -1.46
N LYS A 169 -14.24 0.40 -2.10
CA LYS A 169 -15.61 0.41 -1.51
C LYS A 169 -16.16 -0.97 -1.14
N TYR A 170 -15.56 -2.05 -1.62
CA TYR A 170 -15.98 -3.43 -1.32
C TYR A 170 -15.14 -4.10 -0.24
N TRP A 171 -14.37 -3.34 0.55
CA TRP A 171 -13.54 -3.88 1.62
C TRP A 171 -14.27 -4.84 2.56
N ASN A 172 -15.55 -4.58 2.85
CA ASN A 172 -16.39 -5.43 3.69
C ASN A 172 -17.13 -6.55 2.91
N ASP A 173 -16.91 -6.68 1.59
CA ASP A 173 -17.49 -7.71 0.74
C ASP A 173 -16.37 -8.43 -0.03
N PHE A 174 -15.74 -9.40 0.63
CA PHE A 174 -14.61 -10.13 0.05
C PHE A 174 -14.94 -10.85 -1.23
N SER A 175 -16.20 -11.27 -1.42
CA SER A 175 -16.62 -11.96 -2.64
C SER A 175 -16.50 -11.10 -3.90
N LYS A 176 -16.71 -9.79 -3.75
CA LYS A 176 -16.48 -8.79 -4.80
C LYS A 176 -15.04 -8.31 -4.82
N TYR A 177 -14.50 -7.97 -3.65
CA TYR A 177 -13.16 -7.39 -3.53
C TYR A 177 -12.08 -8.27 -4.15
N ARG A 178 -12.19 -9.59 -4.00
CA ARG A 178 -11.23 -10.56 -4.56
C ARG A 178 -11.18 -10.59 -6.10
N ASN A 179 -12.21 -10.10 -6.77
CA ASN A 179 -12.31 -10.03 -8.22
C ASN A 179 -11.93 -8.65 -8.76
N ALA A 180 -11.24 -7.85 -7.96
CA ALA A 180 -10.86 -6.50 -8.34
C ALA A 180 -10.07 -6.47 -9.65
N ALA A 181 -10.26 -5.38 -10.39
CA ALA A 181 -9.38 -5.00 -11.46
C ALA A 181 -7.96 -4.72 -10.92
N GLY A 182 -6.97 -4.81 -11.76
CA GLY A 182 -5.56 -4.56 -11.40
C GLY A 182 -4.81 -3.92 -12.55
N VAL A 183 -3.51 -3.82 -12.39
CA VAL A 183 -2.61 -3.13 -13.32
C VAL A 183 -1.86 -4.14 -14.17
N SER A 184 -1.76 -3.89 -15.48
CA SER A 184 -1.05 -4.78 -16.38
C SER A 184 0.47 -4.71 -16.20
N GLY A 185 1.16 -5.77 -16.65
CA GLY A 185 2.63 -5.81 -16.72
C GLY A 185 3.22 -4.69 -17.56
N GLU A 186 2.52 -4.27 -18.63
CA GLU A 186 2.96 -3.15 -19.48
C GLU A 186 3.01 -1.82 -18.73
N VAL A 187 1.98 -1.51 -17.92
CA VAL A 187 1.96 -0.30 -17.08
C VAL A 187 3.07 -0.36 -16.03
N SER A 188 3.20 -1.50 -15.36
CA SER A 188 4.24 -1.70 -14.35
C SER A 188 5.65 -1.54 -14.93
N LYS A 189 5.89 -2.09 -16.11
CA LYS A 189 7.13 -1.90 -16.86
C LYS A 189 7.33 -0.43 -17.28
N PHE A 190 6.27 0.26 -17.69
CA PHE A 190 6.33 1.68 -18.02
C PHE A 190 6.70 2.55 -16.81
N LEU A 191 6.24 2.18 -15.60
CA LEU A 191 6.50 2.90 -14.36
C LEU A 191 7.87 2.58 -13.73
N SER A 192 8.53 1.51 -14.15
CA SER A 192 9.72 0.93 -13.51
C SER A 192 10.93 1.86 -13.35
N ASP A 193 10.94 3.02 -13.99
CA ASP A 193 11.98 4.04 -13.85
C ASP A 193 11.41 5.47 -13.67
N LYS A 194 10.11 5.61 -13.40
CA LYS A 194 9.38 6.90 -13.46
C LYS A 194 8.72 7.34 -12.16
N CYS A 195 8.73 6.52 -11.12
CA CYS A 195 8.15 6.87 -9.83
C CYS A 195 8.97 6.32 -8.66
N TYR A 196 8.67 6.77 -7.45
CA TYR A 196 9.26 6.28 -6.21
C TYR A 196 8.52 5.05 -5.69
N ALA A 197 7.20 5.11 -5.71
CA ALA A 197 6.32 4.04 -5.27
C ALA A 197 5.01 4.08 -6.05
N VAL A 198 4.31 2.96 -6.06
CA VAL A 198 2.96 2.85 -6.57
C VAL A 198 2.01 2.35 -5.49
N GLY A 199 0.70 2.54 -5.68
CA GLY A 199 -0.31 1.95 -4.82
C GLY A 199 -1.64 1.79 -5.54
N ALA A 200 -2.49 0.84 -5.07
CA ALA A 200 -3.82 0.62 -5.62
C ALA A 200 -4.83 0.24 -4.53
N ASP A 201 -6.12 0.41 -4.87
CA ASP A 201 -7.26 0.06 -4.04
C ASP A 201 -7.74 -1.39 -4.25
N ASN A 202 -6.79 -2.28 -4.57
CA ASN A 202 -7.02 -3.71 -4.79
C ASN A 202 -6.09 -4.58 -3.94
N LEU A 203 -6.25 -5.92 -4.04
CA LEU A 203 -5.55 -6.89 -3.18
C LEU A 203 -4.05 -7.00 -3.44
N ALA A 204 -3.58 -6.71 -4.66
CA ALA A 204 -2.24 -7.13 -5.07
C ALA A 204 -1.66 -6.28 -6.21
N TRP A 205 -2.04 -4.99 -6.36
CA TRP A 205 -1.63 -4.19 -7.51
C TRP A 205 -2.01 -4.86 -8.84
N ASP A 206 -1.50 -6.05 -9.10
CA ASP A 206 -1.82 -6.92 -10.25
C ASP A 206 -3.23 -7.52 -10.13
N VAL A 207 -3.74 -8.10 -11.22
CA VAL A 207 -4.93 -8.97 -11.16
C VAL A 207 -4.53 -10.32 -10.56
N PRO A 208 -5.09 -10.73 -9.41
CA PRO A 208 -4.68 -11.96 -8.75
C PRO A 208 -4.84 -13.21 -9.63
N GLY A 209 -3.79 -14.03 -9.69
CA GLY A 209 -3.80 -15.33 -10.39
C GLY A 209 -3.74 -15.24 -11.91
N LYS A 210 -3.71 -14.06 -12.51
CA LYS A 210 -3.58 -13.90 -13.96
C LYS A 210 -2.12 -13.99 -14.38
N VAL A 211 -1.85 -14.79 -15.40
CA VAL A 211 -0.52 -14.93 -16.00
C VAL A 211 -0.35 -13.87 -17.07
N ASP A 212 0.71 -13.08 -16.95
CA ASP A 212 1.10 -12.09 -17.96
C ASP A 212 1.65 -12.77 -19.22
N SER A 213 1.12 -12.38 -20.37
CA SER A 213 1.47 -13.00 -21.66
C SER A 213 2.92 -12.78 -22.09
N ASP A 214 3.52 -11.65 -21.68
CA ASP A 214 4.85 -11.27 -22.10
C ASP A 214 5.95 -11.91 -21.23
N SER A 215 5.74 -11.90 -19.92
CA SER A 215 6.73 -12.42 -18.96
C SER A 215 6.48 -13.88 -18.56
N GLY A 216 5.26 -14.39 -18.76
CA GLY A 216 4.86 -15.74 -18.36
C GLY A 216 4.73 -15.94 -16.85
N VAL A 217 4.73 -14.87 -16.06
CA VAL A 217 4.60 -14.91 -14.60
C VAL A 217 3.25 -14.41 -14.14
N ILE A 218 2.83 -14.85 -12.96
CA ILE A 218 1.78 -14.20 -12.18
C ILE A 218 2.39 -13.00 -11.45
N GLN A 219 1.59 -11.93 -11.28
CA GLN A 219 2.03 -10.68 -10.63
C GLN A 219 3.23 -10.01 -11.35
N PRO A 220 3.07 -9.66 -12.64
CA PRO A 220 4.12 -9.00 -13.41
C PRO A 220 4.52 -7.63 -12.84
N GLY A 221 3.60 -6.95 -12.13
CA GLY A 221 3.89 -5.71 -11.44
C GLY A 221 4.94 -5.89 -10.34
N HIS A 222 4.79 -6.89 -9.50
CA HIS A 222 5.79 -7.23 -8.47
C HIS A 222 7.15 -7.55 -9.09
N LEU A 223 7.16 -8.29 -10.21
CA LEU A 223 8.40 -8.58 -10.94
C LEU A 223 9.07 -7.30 -11.45
N HIS A 224 8.31 -6.43 -12.14
CA HIS A 224 8.89 -5.25 -12.78
C HIS A 224 9.25 -4.15 -11.76
N LEU A 225 8.39 -3.91 -10.78
CA LEU A 225 8.57 -2.82 -9.83
C LEU A 225 9.51 -3.20 -8.68
N ILE A 226 9.19 -4.26 -7.92
CA ILE A 226 10.00 -4.64 -6.75
C ILE A 226 11.28 -5.34 -7.19
N ALA A 227 11.14 -6.52 -7.82
CA ALA A 227 12.28 -7.42 -8.04
C ALA A 227 13.31 -6.89 -9.02
N LYS A 228 12.90 -6.09 -10.02
CA LYS A 228 13.83 -5.57 -11.05
C LYS A 228 14.19 -4.09 -10.88
N SER A 229 13.35 -3.29 -10.20
CA SER A 229 13.53 -1.83 -10.21
C SER A 229 13.63 -1.19 -8.84
N GLY A 230 13.34 -1.91 -7.75
CA GLY A 230 13.40 -1.37 -6.40
C GLY A 230 12.37 -0.29 -6.12
N ILE A 231 11.18 -0.40 -6.74
CA ILE A 231 10.03 0.49 -6.54
C ILE A 231 9.06 -0.19 -5.59
N TYR A 232 8.65 0.53 -4.55
CA TYR A 232 7.71 0.04 -3.55
C TYR A 232 6.29 -0.09 -4.11
N ILE A 233 5.56 -1.12 -3.66
CA ILE A 233 4.13 -1.29 -3.94
C ILE A 233 3.34 -1.13 -2.64
N MET A 234 2.23 -0.40 -2.71
CA MET A 234 1.23 -0.30 -1.64
C MET A 234 -0.07 -0.92 -2.12
N GLU A 235 -0.71 -1.68 -1.24
CA GLU A 235 -1.91 -2.43 -1.58
C GLU A 235 -3.04 -2.15 -0.60
N ASN A 236 -4.26 -2.46 -1.03
CA ASN A 236 -5.45 -2.28 -0.22
C ASN A 236 -5.62 -0.84 0.27
N LEU A 237 -5.44 0.14 -0.61
CA LEU A 237 -5.67 1.55 -0.28
C LEU A 237 -7.18 1.89 -0.33
N PHE A 238 -7.61 2.82 0.52
CA PHE A 238 -8.94 3.40 0.47
C PHE A 238 -8.90 4.74 -0.27
N LEU A 239 -9.22 4.73 -1.57
CA LEU A 239 -9.08 5.90 -2.43
C LEU A 239 -10.40 6.64 -2.70
N GLU A 240 -11.53 6.14 -2.18
CA GLU A 240 -12.86 6.67 -2.47
C GLU A 240 -13.04 8.13 -2.03
N GLU A 241 -12.58 8.48 -0.83
CA GLU A 241 -12.71 9.85 -0.31
C GLU A 241 -11.77 10.83 -1.01
N LEU A 242 -10.61 10.38 -1.46
CA LEU A 242 -9.69 11.18 -2.26
C LEU A 242 -10.28 11.46 -3.64
N ALA A 243 -10.80 10.44 -4.32
CA ALA A 243 -11.41 10.57 -5.64
C ALA A 243 -12.58 11.57 -5.67
N LYS A 244 -13.44 11.58 -4.62
CA LYS A 244 -14.55 12.56 -4.50
C LYS A 244 -14.09 14.02 -4.51
N THR A 245 -12.85 14.29 -4.15
CA THR A 245 -12.31 15.66 -4.15
C THR A 245 -11.94 16.16 -5.53
N ARG A 246 -11.75 15.27 -6.48
CA ARG A 246 -11.21 15.56 -7.82
C ARG A 246 -9.87 16.30 -7.78
N THR A 247 -9.09 16.06 -6.71
CA THR A 247 -7.73 16.56 -6.55
C THR A 247 -6.77 15.44 -6.89
N TYR A 248 -6.12 15.54 -8.03
CA TYR A 248 -5.26 14.47 -8.55
C TYR A 248 -3.79 14.63 -8.15
N GLU A 249 -3.37 15.77 -7.65
CA GLU A 249 -2.02 15.99 -7.10
C GLU A 249 -2.13 16.51 -5.66
N PHE A 250 -1.38 15.93 -4.73
CA PHE A 250 -1.47 16.21 -3.30
C PHE A 250 -0.15 15.90 -2.58
N LEU A 251 -0.04 16.32 -1.32
CA LEU A 251 1.04 15.84 -0.47
C LEU A 251 0.68 14.45 0.08
N PHE A 252 1.45 13.45 -0.30
CA PHE A 252 1.34 12.09 0.19
C PHE A 252 2.28 11.86 1.37
N ILE A 253 1.75 11.26 2.45
CA ILE A 253 2.52 10.86 3.62
C ILE A 253 2.20 9.42 3.97
N ALA A 254 3.22 8.56 4.07
CA ALA A 254 3.13 7.23 4.64
C ALA A 254 4.33 6.98 5.56
N LEU A 255 4.06 6.44 6.74
CA LEU A 255 5.06 6.12 7.75
C LEU A 255 5.06 4.61 8.01
N PRO A 256 5.91 3.86 7.31
CA PRO A 256 6.05 2.42 7.52
C PRO A 256 6.47 2.11 8.96
N LEU A 257 5.94 1.03 9.55
CA LEU A 257 6.44 0.54 10.83
C LEU A 257 7.85 0.01 10.65
N LYS A 258 8.75 0.42 11.55
CA LYS A 258 10.17 0.05 11.48
C LYS A 258 10.41 -1.33 12.07
N MET A 259 10.01 -2.38 11.34
CA MET A 259 10.10 -3.78 11.76
C MET A 259 11.26 -4.47 11.05
N ARG A 260 12.18 -5.05 11.83
CA ARG A 260 13.33 -5.78 11.27
C ARG A 260 12.93 -7.15 10.77
N GLY A 261 13.42 -7.50 9.60
CA GLY A 261 13.29 -8.83 9.00
C GLY A 261 11.98 -9.05 8.25
N THR A 262 11.03 -8.12 8.28
CA THR A 262 9.72 -8.28 7.66
C THR A 262 9.74 -7.95 6.16
N THR A 263 8.88 -8.63 5.42
CA THR A 263 8.76 -8.51 3.96
C THR A 263 7.76 -7.45 3.51
N GLY A 264 7.00 -6.91 4.45
CA GLY A 264 6.05 -5.84 4.27
C GLY A 264 5.77 -5.16 5.60
N THR A 265 4.95 -4.13 5.58
CA THR A 265 4.59 -3.40 6.79
C THR A 265 3.22 -2.75 6.65
N PRO A 266 2.37 -2.84 7.70
CA PRO A 266 1.18 -2.02 7.77
C PRO A 266 1.54 -0.53 7.66
N ILE A 267 0.71 0.20 6.93
CA ILE A 267 0.81 1.67 6.82
C ILE A 267 -0.57 2.30 6.99
N ARG A 268 -0.60 3.53 7.47
CA ARG A 268 -1.77 4.41 7.43
C ARG A 268 -1.40 5.66 6.61
N PRO A 269 -1.48 5.57 5.29
CA PRO A 269 -1.14 6.69 4.43
C PRO A 269 -2.23 7.75 4.46
N VAL A 270 -1.82 9.00 4.24
CA VAL A 270 -2.75 10.13 4.14
C VAL A 270 -2.43 11.00 2.95
N ALA A 271 -3.47 11.61 2.36
CA ALA A 271 -3.36 12.69 1.41
C ALA A 271 -3.69 14.02 2.09
N ILE A 272 -2.87 15.05 1.88
CA ILE A 272 -3.11 16.42 2.38
C ILE A 272 -3.32 17.33 1.18
N LEU A 273 -4.49 18.02 1.18
CA LEU A 273 -4.96 18.87 0.09
C LEU A 273 -4.96 20.34 0.49
#